data_f4b6acd2742913bd5306aa50ec0db44a
#
_entry.id   f4b6acd2742913bd5306aa50ec0db44a
#
_cell.length_a   1.000
_cell.length_b   1.000
_cell.length_c   1.000
_cell.angle_alpha   90.00
_cell.angle_beta   90.00
_cell.angle_gamma   90.00
#
_symmetry.space_group_name_H-M   'P 1'
#
loop_
_entity.id
_entity.type
_entity.pdbx_description
1 polymer ?
#
loop_
_entity_poly.entity_id
_entity_poly.type
_entity_poly.pdbx_seq_one_letter_code
_entity_poly.pdbx_strand_id
1 'polypeptide(L)'
;MVPLKHTKRSVLLEASFGNQLDMQQRELFLDNLRRFLNEEVAPHYEDWESSGIWPRSLWNRLGEEGFLCVDMPEVYGGYGVSFELSASIVDEVSRAGFGALASGLSVHSDIVAPYILNLGSEEQRQTWLPKMVSGEAVGAIGMSEPGAGSDLQGIRTAAIKDGDDYCINGQKTFITNGQHCDVLVLATKTDPNKGAKGITLFAVDTSKPGFNRGRNLEKMGLHSGD
;
A
#
# COMPACT_ATOMS: atom_id res chain seq x y z
N MET A 1 -4.15 2.83 34.64
CA MET A 1 -5.19 2.24 33.76
C MET A 1 -5.91 3.40 33.08
N VAL A 2 -5.48 3.76 31.87
CA VAL A 2 -6.05 4.85 31.07
C VAL A 2 -7.23 4.26 30.30
N PRO A 3 -8.46 4.83 30.36
CA PRO A 3 -9.57 4.29 29.59
C PRO A 3 -9.30 4.44 28.10
N LEU A 4 -9.43 3.34 27.36
CA LEU A 4 -9.42 3.33 25.91
C LEU A 4 -10.53 4.28 25.42
N LYS A 5 -10.15 5.39 24.80
CA LYS A 5 -11.08 6.23 24.04
C LYS A 5 -11.72 5.36 22.98
N HIS A 6 -13.05 5.32 22.97
CA HIS A 6 -13.82 4.69 21.90
C HIS A 6 -13.39 5.30 20.56
N THR A 7 -12.54 4.61 19.84
CA THR A 7 -12.20 4.94 18.47
C THR A 7 -13.39 4.57 17.59
N LYS A 8 -13.69 5.38 16.60
CA LYS A 8 -14.79 5.27 15.62
C LYS A 8 -14.80 3.95 14.81
N ARG A 9 -13.85 3.08 15.05
CA ARG A 9 -13.80 1.68 14.61
C ARG A 9 -15.04 0.87 14.97
N SER A 10 -15.84 1.35 15.94
CA SER A 10 -17.06 0.68 16.43
C SER A 10 -18.18 0.57 15.40
N VAL A 11 -18.27 1.47 14.43
CA VAL A 11 -19.38 1.47 13.46
C VAL A 11 -19.32 0.29 12.48
N LEU A 12 -18.09 -0.13 12.12
CA LEU A 12 -17.91 -1.29 11.23
C LEU A 12 -17.84 -2.62 12.00
N LEU A 13 -17.40 -2.61 13.27
CA LEU A 13 -17.36 -3.81 14.11
C LEU A 13 -18.76 -4.34 14.51
N GLU A 14 -19.78 -3.49 14.51
CA GLU A 14 -21.16 -3.91 14.76
C GLU A 14 -21.84 -4.51 13.50
N ALA A 15 -21.21 -4.35 12.31
CA ALA A 15 -21.75 -4.82 11.02
C ALA A 15 -21.35 -6.26 10.65
N SER A 16 -20.91 -7.09 11.59
CA SER A 16 -20.42 -8.46 11.33
C SER A 16 -21.52 -9.47 10.96
N PHE A 17 -22.34 -9.13 9.97
CA PHE A 17 -23.29 -10.06 9.33
C PHE A 17 -23.32 -9.84 7.81
N GLY A 18 -22.34 -10.44 7.10
CA GLY A 18 -22.27 -10.47 5.64
C GLY A 18 -21.26 -9.50 5.05
N ASN A 19 -20.52 -9.92 4.04
CA ASN A 19 -19.43 -9.19 3.37
C ASN A 19 -19.82 -7.86 2.68
N GLN A 20 -20.97 -7.27 2.99
CA GLN A 20 -21.45 -6.02 2.41
C GLN A 20 -21.99 -5.10 3.50
N LEU A 21 -21.47 -3.87 3.54
CA LEU A 21 -22.10 -2.78 4.27
C LEU A 21 -23.43 -2.44 3.61
N ASP A 22 -24.45 -2.11 4.41
CA ASP A 22 -25.64 -1.47 3.86
C ASP A 22 -25.33 -0.05 3.36
N MET A 23 -26.25 0.52 2.59
CA MET A 23 -26.05 1.84 1.98
C MET A 23 -25.82 2.93 3.03
N GLN A 24 -26.47 2.88 4.18
CA GLN A 24 -26.36 3.88 5.22
C GLN A 24 -25.00 3.78 5.94
N GLN A 25 -24.54 2.56 6.24
CA GLN A 25 -23.23 2.30 6.83
C GLN A 25 -22.10 2.76 5.90
N ARG A 26 -22.22 2.46 4.59
CA ARG A 26 -21.26 2.91 3.58
C ARG A 26 -21.19 4.43 3.50
N GLU A 27 -22.34 5.12 3.46
CA GLU A 27 -22.37 6.59 3.39
C GLU A 27 -21.75 7.21 4.64
N LEU A 28 -22.07 6.70 5.83
CA LEU A 28 -21.47 7.16 7.08
C LEU A 28 -19.94 6.98 7.09
N PHE A 29 -19.45 5.87 6.56
CA PHE A 29 -18.02 5.62 6.42
C PHE A 29 -17.37 6.65 5.48
N LEU A 30 -17.98 6.91 4.32
CA LEU A 30 -17.46 7.87 3.34
C LEU A 30 -17.55 9.31 3.87
N ASP A 31 -18.57 9.66 4.65
CA ASP A 31 -18.66 10.96 5.31
C ASP A 31 -17.53 11.16 6.34
N ASN A 32 -17.15 10.12 7.08
CA ASN A 32 -16.00 10.16 7.96
C ASN A 32 -14.69 10.36 7.18
N LEU A 33 -14.54 9.68 6.03
CA LEU A 33 -13.40 9.89 5.15
C LEU A 33 -13.35 11.34 4.61
N ARG A 34 -14.45 11.87 4.09
CA ARG A 34 -14.54 13.26 3.59
C ARG A 34 -14.15 14.27 4.67
N ARG A 35 -14.63 14.07 5.90
CA ARG A 35 -14.25 14.92 7.04
C ARG A 35 -12.76 14.82 7.33
N PHE A 36 -12.20 13.61 7.40
CA PHE A 36 -10.76 13.41 7.59
C PHE A 36 -9.94 14.12 6.51
N LEU A 37 -10.33 13.98 5.24
CA LEU A 37 -9.66 14.63 4.12
C LEU A 37 -9.68 16.17 4.25
N ASN A 38 -10.80 16.74 4.68
CA ASN A 38 -10.95 18.18 4.88
C ASN A 38 -10.15 18.71 6.08
N GLU A 39 -10.07 17.93 7.16
CA GLU A 39 -9.42 18.36 8.40
C GLU A 39 -7.91 18.08 8.44
N GLU A 40 -7.48 16.93 7.91
CA GLU A 40 -6.11 16.43 8.08
C GLU A 40 -5.28 16.47 6.77
N VAL A 41 -5.91 16.53 5.60
CA VAL A 41 -5.21 16.49 4.31
C VAL A 41 -5.25 17.85 3.61
N ALA A 42 -6.43 18.41 3.39
CA ALA A 42 -6.62 19.62 2.61
C ALA A 42 -5.75 20.81 3.08
N PRO A 43 -5.60 21.08 4.40
CA PRO A 43 -4.81 22.20 4.86
C PRO A 43 -3.32 22.11 4.54
N HIS A 44 -2.82 20.90 4.22
CA HIS A 44 -1.40 20.61 4.07
C HIS A 44 -1.03 20.12 2.66
N TYR A 45 -2.01 19.83 1.80
CA TYR A 45 -1.77 19.12 0.56
C TYR A 45 -0.87 19.91 -0.42
N GLU A 46 -1.05 21.23 -0.52
CA GLU A 46 -0.21 22.09 -1.36
C GLU A 46 1.27 22.07 -0.90
N ASP A 47 1.50 22.08 0.42
CA ASP A 47 2.85 22.00 0.98
C ASP A 47 3.49 20.63 0.68
N TRP A 48 2.71 19.54 0.74
CA TRP A 48 3.19 18.21 0.39
C TRP A 48 3.49 18.07 -1.10
N GLU A 49 2.63 18.59 -1.97
CA GLU A 49 2.91 18.65 -3.42
C GLU A 49 4.19 19.45 -3.71
N SER A 50 4.42 20.55 -3.00
CA SER A 50 5.61 21.38 -3.15
C SER A 50 6.87 20.71 -2.62
N SER A 51 6.79 19.96 -1.51
CA SER A 51 7.91 19.24 -0.91
C SER A 51 8.20 17.88 -1.57
N GLY A 52 7.25 17.38 -2.38
CA GLY A 52 7.37 16.12 -3.09
C GLY A 52 7.08 14.87 -2.25
N ILE A 53 6.58 15.04 -1.02
CA ILE A 53 6.23 13.93 -0.13
C ILE A 53 5.29 14.39 0.99
N TRP A 54 4.34 13.57 1.40
CA TRP A 54 3.59 13.77 2.65
C TRP A 54 4.31 13.11 3.84
N PRO A 55 3.98 13.52 5.09
CA PRO A 55 4.63 12.95 6.27
C PRO A 55 4.25 11.48 6.48
N ARG A 56 5.22 10.68 6.89
CA ARG A 56 5.03 9.24 7.18
C ARG A 56 3.88 8.99 8.17
N SER A 57 3.66 9.92 9.11
CA SER A 57 2.59 9.85 10.12
C SER A 57 1.19 9.84 9.52
N LEU A 58 0.99 10.32 8.29
CA LEU A 58 -0.32 10.27 7.63
C LEU A 58 -0.80 8.84 7.43
N TRP A 59 0.12 7.89 7.14
CA TRP A 59 -0.21 6.48 7.03
C TRP A 59 -0.77 5.91 8.33
N ASN A 60 -0.18 6.25 9.47
CA ASN A 60 -0.68 5.84 10.78
C ASN A 60 -2.07 6.43 11.05
N ARG A 61 -2.27 7.71 10.71
CA ARG A 61 -3.58 8.37 10.86
C ARG A 61 -4.67 7.71 10.02
N LEU A 62 -4.35 7.39 8.75
CA LEU A 62 -5.26 6.66 7.87
C LEU A 62 -5.61 5.26 8.41
N GLY A 63 -4.63 4.56 8.98
CA GLY A 63 -4.85 3.26 9.62
C GLY A 63 -5.67 3.36 10.91
N GLU A 64 -5.41 4.37 11.76
CA GLU A 64 -6.19 4.63 12.99
C GLU A 64 -7.66 4.92 12.70
N GLU A 65 -7.96 5.64 11.62
CA GLU A 65 -9.31 5.93 11.16
C GLU A 65 -9.94 4.76 10.37
N GLY A 66 -9.14 3.73 10.02
CA GLY A 66 -9.60 2.51 9.37
C GLY A 66 -9.82 2.62 7.88
N PHE A 67 -9.08 3.50 7.19
CA PHE A 67 -9.20 3.71 5.74
C PHE A 67 -8.23 2.87 4.91
N LEU A 68 -7.37 2.06 5.54
CA LEU A 68 -6.40 1.21 4.85
C LEU A 68 -6.86 -0.25 4.81
N CYS A 69 -6.66 -0.91 3.67
CA CYS A 69 -6.85 -2.35 3.50
C CYS A 69 -8.20 -2.87 4.03
N VAL A 70 -9.28 -2.14 3.76
CA VAL A 70 -10.62 -2.39 4.32
C VAL A 70 -11.19 -3.75 3.92
N ASP A 71 -10.81 -4.27 2.75
CA ASP A 71 -11.24 -5.56 2.19
C ASP A 71 -10.42 -6.75 2.70
N MET A 72 -9.33 -6.49 3.43
CA MET A 72 -8.55 -7.58 4.03
C MET A 72 -9.35 -8.32 5.10
N PRO A 73 -9.15 -9.65 5.24
CA PRO A 73 -9.84 -10.46 6.26
C PRO A 73 -9.64 -9.93 7.68
N GLU A 74 -10.67 -10.08 8.52
CA GLU A 74 -10.66 -9.65 9.93
C GLU A 74 -9.50 -10.25 10.73
N VAL A 75 -9.08 -11.48 10.41
CA VAL A 75 -7.94 -12.16 11.06
C VAL A 75 -6.63 -11.38 10.90
N TYR A 76 -6.53 -10.54 9.87
CA TYR A 76 -5.39 -9.64 9.65
C TYR A 76 -5.69 -8.18 10.00
N GLY A 77 -6.85 -7.91 10.60
CA GLY A 77 -7.24 -6.59 11.08
C GLY A 77 -8.05 -5.74 10.12
N GLY A 78 -8.34 -6.20 8.90
CA GLY A 78 -9.28 -5.57 7.97
C GLY A 78 -10.73 -5.76 8.41
N TYR A 79 -11.67 -5.34 7.57
CA TYR A 79 -13.10 -5.51 7.84
C TYR A 79 -13.73 -6.65 7.03
N GLY A 80 -12.99 -7.26 6.09
CA GLY A 80 -13.50 -8.31 5.22
C GLY A 80 -14.63 -7.85 4.30
N VAL A 81 -14.76 -6.56 4.06
CA VAL A 81 -15.77 -5.98 3.18
C VAL A 81 -15.42 -6.14 1.71
N SER A 82 -16.38 -5.87 0.82
CA SER A 82 -16.13 -5.96 -0.61
C SER A 82 -15.13 -4.91 -1.10
N PHE A 83 -14.42 -5.22 -2.18
CA PHE A 83 -13.52 -4.30 -2.90
C PHE A 83 -14.21 -2.98 -3.32
N GLU A 84 -15.53 -2.97 -3.45
CA GLU A 84 -16.31 -1.77 -3.79
C GLU A 84 -16.11 -0.64 -2.78
N LEU A 85 -15.94 -0.94 -1.47
CA LEU A 85 -15.64 0.08 -0.47
C LEU A 85 -14.21 0.61 -0.64
N SER A 86 -13.23 -0.25 -0.89
CA SER A 86 -11.85 0.17 -1.16
C SER A 86 -11.78 1.09 -2.39
N ALA A 87 -12.45 0.70 -3.49
CA ALA A 87 -12.56 1.54 -4.69
C ALA A 87 -13.23 2.89 -4.40
N SER A 88 -14.23 2.91 -3.50
CA SER A 88 -14.90 4.16 -3.12
C SER A 88 -13.99 5.10 -2.33
N ILE A 89 -13.09 4.57 -1.50
CA ILE A 89 -12.08 5.37 -0.81
C ILE A 89 -11.20 6.09 -1.84
N VAL A 90 -10.68 5.37 -2.83
CA VAL A 90 -9.83 5.93 -3.88
C VAL A 90 -10.58 6.99 -4.71
N ASP A 91 -11.85 6.72 -5.04
CA ASP A 91 -12.72 7.67 -5.78
C ASP A 91 -12.93 8.97 -4.97
N GLU A 92 -13.28 8.89 -3.68
CA GLU A 92 -13.48 10.07 -2.83
C GLU A 92 -12.20 10.89 -2.66
N VAL A 93 -11.06 10.25 -2.43
CA VAL A 93 -9.76 10.92 -2.31
C VAL A 93 -9.39 11.61 -3.63
N SER A 94 -9.65 10.94 -4.78
CA SER A 94 -9.41 11.52 -6.11
C SER A 94 -10.34 12.70 -6.40
N ARG A 95 -11.63 12.59 -6.05
CA ARG A 95 -12.64 13.68 -6.22
C ARG A 95 -12.30 14.89 -5.37
N ALA A 96 -11.71 14.69 -4.20
CA ALA A 96 -11.23 15.78 -3.35
C ALA A 96 -9.98 16.51 -3.91
N GLY A 97 -9.42 16.02 -5.03
CA GLY A 97 -8.25 16.62 -5.67
C GLY A 97 -6.90 16.07 -5.17
N PHE A 98 -6.89 15.04 -4.31
CA PHE A 98 -5.67 14.49 -3.70
C PHE A 98 -5.15 13.28 -4.49
N GLY A 99 -4.90 13.46 -5.78
CA GLY A 99 -4.56 12.39 -6.72
C GLY A 99 -3.30 11.60 -6.36
N ALA A 100 -2.27 12.26 -5.82
CA ALA A 100 -1.05 11.58 -5.35
C ALA A 100 -1.38 10.62 -4.20
N LEU A 101 -2.15 11.09 -3.21
CA LEU A 101 -2.58 10.28 -2.07
C LEU A 101 -3.46 9.10 -2.53
N ALA A 102 -4.42 9.35 -3.44
CA ALA A 102 -5.26 8.30 -4.02
C ALA A 102 -4.43 7.18 -4.68
N SER A 103 -3.40 7.56 -5.46
CA SER A 103 -2.47 6.61 -6.07
C SER A 103 -1.71 5.79 -5.02
N GLY A 104 -1.18 6.46 -3.99
CA GLY A 104 -0.46 5.80 -2.89
C GLY A 104 -1.34 4.81 -2.13
N LEU A 105 -2.59 5.20 -1.82
CA LEU A 105 -3.56 4.34 -1.14
C LEU A 105 -3.92 3.12 -1.98
N SER A 106 -4.18 3.29 -3.28
CA SER A 106 -4.52 2.19 -4.18
C SER A 106 -3.36 1.19 -4.30
N VAL A 107 -2.12 1.66 -4.47
CA VAL A 107 -0.95 0.75 -4.49
C VAL A 107 -0.83 -0.04 -3.19
N HIS A 108 -0.97 0.63 -2.06
CA HIS A 108 -0.86 0.00 -0.75
C HIS A 108 -1.98 -1.03 -0.49
N SER A 109 -3.24 -0.59 -0.58
CA SER A 109 -4.41 -1.37 -0.17
C SER A 109 -4.92 -2.32 -1.25
N ASP A 110 -4.96 -1.86 -2.54
CA ASP A 110 -5.64 -2.60 -3.60
C ASP A 110 -4.68 -3.45 -4.45
N ILE A 111 -3.36 -3.21 -4.32
CA ILE A 111 -2.35 -3.95 -5.07
C ILE A 111 -1.49 -4.77 -4.12
N VAL A 112 -0.71 -4.12 -3.23
CA VAL A 112 0.31 -4.83 -2.43
C VAL A 112 -0.31 -5.76 -1.40
N ALA A 113 -1.32 -5.30 -0.66
CA ALA A 113 -1.99 -6.14 0.34
C ALA A 113 -2.61 -7.41 -0.29
N PRO A 114 -3.34 -7.36 -1.43
CA PRO A 114 -3.81 -8.55 -2.14
C PRO A 114 -2.69 -9.46 -2.65
N TYR A 115 -1.53 -8.93 -3.09
CA TYR A 115 -0.40 -9.78 -3.45
C TYR A 115 0.09 -10.59 -2.26
N ILE A 116 0.24 -9.97 -1.08
CA ILE A 116 0.66 -10.65 0.14
C ILE A 116 -0.42 -11.64 0.60
N LEU A 117 -1.69 -11.24 0.56
CA LEU A 117 -2.82 -12.11 0.96
C LEU A 117 -2.89 -13.37 0.10
N ASN A 118 -2.80 -13.25 -1.22
CA ASN A 118 -3.06 -14.36 -2.13
C ASN A 118 -1.83 -15.22 -2.41
N LEU A 119 -0.63 -14.66 -2.36
CA LEU A 119 0.61 -15.35 -2.77
C LEU A 119 1.60 -15.55 -1.62
N GLY A 120 1.46 -14.81 -0.53
CA GLY A 120 2.34 -14.93 0.64
C GLY A 120 2.12 -16.21 1.44
N SER A 121 3.16 -16.65 2.15
CA SER A 121 3.01 -17.65 3.21
C SER A 121 2.19 -17.09 4.37
N GLU A 122 1.69 -17.97 5.24
CA GLU A 122 0.94 -17.52 6.43
C GLU A 122 1.81 -16.64 7.34
N GLU A 123 3.08 -16.94 7.48
CA GLU A 123 4.04 -16.13 8.22
C GLU A 123 4.16 -14.70 7.62
N GLN A 124 4.24 -14.59 6.28
CA GLN A 124 4.29 -13.30 5.60
C GLN A 124 2.99 -12.51 5.75
N ARG A 125 1.82 -13.17 5.68
CA ARG A 125 0.51 -12.56 5.91
C ARG A 125 0.41 -11.99 7.32
N GLN A 126 0.75 -12.79 8.35
CA GLN A 126 0.72 -12.39 9.75
C GLN A 126 1.74 -11.29 10.07
N THR A 127 2.88 -11.27 9.38
CA THR A 127 3.91 -10.25 9.59
C THR A 127 3.49 -8.90 9.01
N TRP A 128 2.91 -8.88 7.80
CA TRP A 128 2.75 -7.64 7.04
C TRP A 128 1.34 -7.09 7.04
N LEU A 129 0.31 -7.94 6.84
CA LEU A 129 -1.07 -7.43 6.67
C LEU A 129 -1.58 -6.63 7.87
N PRO A 130 -1.40 -7.06 9.14
CA PRO A 130 -1.86 -6.26 10.28
C PRO A 130 -1.18 -4.90 10.37
N LYS A 131 0.10 -4.83 10.03
CA LYS A 131 0.87 -3.58 10.01
C LYS A 131 0.46 -2.67 8.85
N MET A 132 0.08 -3.25 7.71
CA MET A 132 -0.44 -2.49 6.58
C MET A 132 -1.82 -1.91 6.90
N VAL A 133 -2.69 -2.67 7.53
CA VAL A 133 -4.02 -2.20 7.98
C VAL A 133 -3.90 -1.05 8.99
N SER A 134 -2.94 -1.12 9.91
CA SER A 134 -2.71 -0.07 10.91
C SER A 134 -1.91 1.13 10.39
N GLY A 135 -1.35 1.06 9.18
CA GLY A 135 -0.44 2.08 8.64
C GLY A 135 0.97 2.06 9.26
N GLU A 136 1.27 1.08 10.14
CA GLU A 136 2.62 0.87 10.68
C GLU A 136 3.60 0.47 9.58
N ALA A 137 3.16 -0.34 8.59
CA ALA A 137 3.94 -0.67 7.41
C ALA A 137 3.26 -0.15 6.14
N VAL A 138 4.05 0.41 5.23
CA VAL A 138 3.62 0.88 3.91
C VAL A 138 4.06 -0.10 2.84
N GLY A 139 3.14 -0.47 1.95
CA GLY A 139 3.42 -1.36 0.84
C GLY A 139 3.74 -0.62 -0.45
N ALA A 140 4.74 -1.14 -1.18
CA ALA A 140 5.07 -0.73 -2.55
C ALA A 140 5.25 -1.95 -3.45
N ILE A 141 5.19 -1.74 -4.78
CA ILE A 141 5.42 -2.80 -5.77
C ILE A 141 6.53 -2.40 -6.74
N GLY A 142 7.58 -3.21 -6.82
CA GLY A 142 8.74 -2.99 -7.67
C GLY A 142 8.71 -3.88 -8.92
N MET A 143 8.09 -3.39 -10.00
CA MET A 143 8.01 -4.07 -11.29
C MET A 143 8.95 -3.43 -12.31
N SER A 144 8.73 -2.15 -12.62
CA SER A 144 9.41 -1.42 -13.68
C SER A 144 10.90 -1.23 -13.42
N GLU A 145 11.69 -1.25 -14.50
CA GLU A 145 13.11 -0.98 -14.52
C GLU A 145 13.43 0.06 -15.61
N PRO A 146 14.59 0.72 -15.59
CA PRO A 146 14.97 1.65 -16.66
C PRO A 146 14.88 1.05 -18.07
N GLY A 147 15.05 -0.26 -18.21
CA GLY A 147 15.01 -0.97 -19.49
C GLY A 147 13.77 -1.86 -19.69
N ALA A 148 12.81 -1.87 -18.76
CA ALA A 148 11.65 -2.75 -18.82
C ALA A 148 10.43 -2.11 -18.16
N GLY A 149 9.45 -1.72 -18.97
CA GLY A 149 8.15 -1.18 -18.53
C GLY A 149 7.04 -2.16 -18.90
N SER A 150 6.35 -1.92 -20.03
CA SER A 150 5.24 -2.78 -20.49
C SER A 150 5.66 -4.23 -20.75
N ASP A 151 6.88 -4.46 -21.23
CA ASP A 151 7.46 -5.80 -21.34
C ASP A 151 8.24 -6.17 -20.08
N LEU A 152 7.54 -6.67 -19.07
CA LEU A 152 8.14 -7.16 -17.84
C LEU A 152 9.03 -8.39 -18.01
N GLN A 153 8.96 -9.09 -19.14
CA GLN A 153 9.89 -10.18 -19.41
C GLN A 153 11.34 -9.68 -19.58
N GLY A 154 11.50 -8.39 -19.89
CA GLY A 154 12.80 -7.73 -20.04
C GLY A 154 13.47 -7.28 -18.73
N ILE A 155 12.86 -7.50 -17.56
CA ILE A 155 13.51 -7.13 -16.27
C ILE A 155 14.84 -7.85 -16.08
N ARG A 156 15.77 -7.16 -15.43
CA ARG A 156 17.15 -7.65 -15.19
C ARG A 156 17.47 -7.84 -13.73
N THR A 157 16.67 -7.29 -12.80
CA THR A 157 16.81 -7.55 -11.35
C THR A 157 16.82 -9.06 -11.15
N ALA A 158 17.93 -9.58 -10.63
CA ALA A 158 18.15 -11.01 -10.46
C ALA A 158 18.07 -11.40 -8.99
N ALA A 159 17.52 -12.57 -8.72
CA ALA A 159 17.56 -13.22 -7.41
C ALA A 159 18.30 -14.56 -7.56
N ILE A 160 19.50 -14.63 -6.99
CA ILE A 160 20.36 -15.80 -7.04
C ILE A 160 20.24 -16.53 -5.71
N LYS A 161 19.94 -17.83 -5.75
CA LYS A 161 19.81 -18.64 -4.56
C LYS A 161 21.17 -18.81 -3.88
N ASP A 162 21.20 -18.59 -2.56
CA ASP A 162 22.39 -18.74 -1.70
C ASP A 162 21.98 -19.49 -0.42
N GLY A 163 22.21 -20.78 -0.40
CA GLY A 163 21.70 -21.66 0.65
C GLY A 163 20.17 -21.66 0.70
N ASP A 164 19.60 -21.28 1.83
CA ASP A 164 18.16 -21.14 2.04
C ASP A 164 17.63 -19.72 1.68
N ASP A 165 18.53 -18.79 1.43
CA ASP A 165 18.24 -17.39 1.10
C ASP A 165 18.38 -17.09 -0.39
N TYR A 166 18.12 -15.83 -0.75
CA TYR A 166 18.36 -15.27 -2.08
C TYR A 166 19.15 -13.97 -1.98
N CYS A 167 20.20 -13.86 -2.77
CA CYS A 167 20.89 -12.61 -3.00
C CYS A 167 20.20 -11.89 -4.16
N ILE A 168 19.59 -10.73 -3.89
CA ILE A 168 18.88 -9.92 -4.89
C ILE A 168 19.74 -8.74 -5.31
N ASN A 169 19.92 -8.55 -6.62
CA ASN A 169 20.66 -7.42 -7.18
C ASN A 169 19.91 -6.85 -8.39
N GLY A 170 19.73 -5.54 -8.41
CA GLY A 170 19.05 -4.83 -9.50
C GLY A 170 18.59 -3.44 -9.12
N GLN A 171 17.83 -2.84 -10.03
CA GLN A 171 17.30 -1.49 -9.86
C GLN A 171 15.87 -1.43 -10.37
N LYS A 172 15.00 -0.79 -9.62
CA LYS A 172 13.62 -0.49 -10.02
C LYS A 172 13.44 1.03 -10.18
N THR A 173 12.44 1.42 -10.98
CA THR A 173 12.12 2.82 -11.24
C THR A 173 10.61 3.06 -11.23
N PHE A 174 10.20 4.29 -10.95
CA PHE A 174 8.78 4.70 -10.88
C PHE A 174 7.97 3.87 -9.88
N ILE A 175 8.47 3.79 -8.66
CA ILE A 175 7.88 2.96 -7.60
C ILE A 175 7.05 3.83 -6.66
N THR A 176 5.75 3.84 -6.85
CA THR A 176 4.81 4.52 -5.95
C THR A 176 4.95 3.98 -4.53
N ASN A 177 4.99 4.87 -3.54
CA ASN A 177 5.30 4.61 -2.13
C ASN A 177 6.75 4.16 -1.86
N GLY A 178 7.68 4.26 -2.83
CA GLY A 178 9.06 3.76 -2.70
C GLY A 178 9.85 4.41 -1.58
N GLN A 179 9.60 5.71 -1.30
CA GLN A 179 10.23 6.44 -0.20
C GLN A 179 9.70 6.01 1.17
N HIS A 180 8.42 5.69 1.27
CA HIS A 180 7.77 5.32 2.52
C HIS A 180 7.74 3.83 2.80
N CYS A 181 7.94 2.97 1.78
CA CYS A 181 7.66 1.54 1.90
C CYS A 181 8.52 0.85 2.96
N ASP A 182 7.86 -0.01 3.73
CA ASP A 182 8.46 -0.95 4.68
C ASP A 182 8.49 -2.37 4.09
N VAL A 183 7.50 -2.69 3.25
CA VAL A 183 7.45 -3.93 2.47
C VAL A 183 7.35 -3.63 0.99
N LEU A 184 8.25 -4.23 0.20
CA LEU A 184 8.27 -4.12 -1.25
C LEU A 184 7.96 -5.47 -1.89
N VAL A 185 6.84 -5.59 -2.61
CA VAL A 185 6.61 -6.72 -3.52
C VAL A 185 7.49 -6.53 -4.75
N LEU A 186 8.56 -7.30 -4.85
CA LEU A 186 9.62 -7.11 -5.82
C LEU A 186 9.63 -8.23 -6.87
N ALA A 187 9.48 -7.86 -8.15
CA ALA A 187 9.63 -8.79 -9.28
C ALA A 187 11.11 -8.95 -9.64
N THR A 188 11.58 -10.20 -9.69
CA THR A 188 12.97 -10.54 -9.99
C THR A 188 13.05 -11.72 -10.96
N LYS A 189 14.19 -11.88 -11.60
CA LYS A 189 14.56 -13.09 -12.38
C LYS A 189 15.25 -14.10 -11.46
N THR A 190 14.61 -15.24 -11.25
CA THR A 190 15.23 -16.43 -10.64
C THR A 190 15.74 -17.40 -11.71
N ASP A 191 15.16 -17.35 -12.92
CA ASP A 191 15.65 -18.09 -14.10
C ASP A 191 15.61 -17.19 -15.34
N PRO A 192 16.76 -16.65 -15.79
CA PRO A 192 16.81 -15.74 -16.92
C PRO A 192 16.44 -16.39 -18.27
N ASN A 193 16.47 -17.73 -18.36
CA ASN A 193 16.22 -18.45 -19.60
C ASN A 193 14.74 -18.78 -19.84
N LYS A 194 13.87 -18.52 -18.85
CA LYS A 194 12.44 -18.90 -18.91
C LYS A 194 11.48 -17.74 -19.21
N GLY A 195 11.98 -16.61 -19.71
CA GLY A 195 11.11 -15.46 -20.04
C GLY A 195 10.23 -15.05 -18.84
N ALA A 196 8.92 -14.92 -19.03
CA ALA A 196 7.97 -14.58 -17.96
C ALA A 196 7.91 -15.66 -16.86
N LYS A 197 8.07 -16.93 -17.21
CA LYS A 197 8.04 -18.06 -16.24
C LYS A 197 9.27 -18.11 -15.34
N GLY A 198 10.29 -17.32 -15.62
CA GLY A 198 11.48 -17.15 -14.80
C GLY A 198 11.38 -16.00 -13.78
N ILE A 199 10.24 -15.32 -13.70
CA ILE A 199 9.99 -14.23 -12.74
C ILE A 199 9.43 -14.80 -11.45
N THR A 200 10.00 -14.35 -10.33
CA THR A 200 9.54 -14.65 -8.98
C THR A 200 9.28 -13.34 -8.23
N LEU A 201 8.24 -13.30 -7.42
CA LEU A 201 7.92 -12.18 -6.55
C LEU A 201 8.46 -12.45 -5.15
N PHE A 202 9.08 -11.44 -4.56
CA PHE A 202 9.56 -11.45 -3.18
C PHE A 202 8.88 -10.36 -2.36
N ALA A 203 8.43 -10.66 -1.15
CA ALA A 203 8.10 -9.65 -0.15
C ALA A 203 9.40 -9.24 0.56
N VAL A 204 9.94 -8.10 0.19
CA VAL A 204 11.23 -7.60 0.71
C VAL A 204 10.99 -6.64 1.86
N ASP A 205 11.57 -6.93 3.01
CA ASP A 205 11.68 -5.99 4.14
C ASP A 205 12.73 -4.93 3.80
N THR A 206 12.29 -3.69 3.63
CA THR A 206 13.15 -2.58 3.20
C THR A 206 14.10 -2.08 4.28
N SER A 207 13.94 -2.53 5.52
CA SER A 207 14.89 -2.24 6.61
C SER A 207 16.18 -3.05 6.53
N LYS A 208 16.19 -4.11 5.69
CA LYS A 208 17.35 -4.99 5.55
C LYS A 208 18.52 -4.30 4.85
N PRO A 209 19.77 -4.62 5.23
CA PRO A 209 20.95 -4.10 4.58
C PRO A 209 20.94 -4.35 3.07
N GLY A 210 21.42 -3.37 2.29
CA GLY A 210 21.50 -3.45 0.83
C GLY A 210 20.29 -2.85 0.11
N PHE A 211 19.19 -2.55 0.79
CA PHE A 211 18.10 -1.79 0.20
C PHE A 211 18.43 -0.28 0.22
N ASN A 212 18.35 0.35 -0.95
CA ASN A 212 18.60 1.78 -1.10
C ASN A 212 17.43 2.44 -1.83
N ARG A 213 16.93 3.56 -1.27
CA ARG A 213 15.93 4.40 -1.91
C ARG A 213 16.58 5.35 -2.91
N GLY A 214 15.93 5.54 -4.04
CA GLY A 214 16.31 6.54 -5.03
C GLY A 214 15.94 7.97 -4.61
N ARG A 215 15.98 8.87 -5.57
CA ARG A 215 15.51 10.25 -5.41
C ARG A 215 14.03 10.34 -5.76
N ASN A 216 13.33 11.33 -5.22
CA ASN A 216 12.03 11.74 -5.72
C ASN A 216 12.14 12.20 -7.18
N LEU A 217 11.12 11.88 -7.97
CA LEU A 217 11.09 12.21 -9.38
C LEU A 217 10.39 13.55 -9.60
N GLU A 218 10.90 14.36 -10.51
CA GLU A 218 10.16 15.51 -11.04
C GLU A 218 9.08 14.99 -11.99
N LYS A 219 7.83 15.29 -11.68
CA LYS A 219 6.65 14.83 -12.43
C LYS A 219 5.79 16.03 -12.85
N MET A 220 4.95 15.83 -13.85
CA MET A 220 4.01 16.86 -14.34
C MET A 220 2.79 17.04 -13.41
N GLY A 221 2.66 16.23 -12.38
CA GLY A 221 1.60 16.24 -11.36
C GLY A 221 1.86 15.13 -10.38
N LEU A 222 1.01 15.02 -9.33
CA LEU A 222 1.15 14.03 -8.27
C LEU A 222 2.54 14.09 -7.61
N HIS A 223 3.01 15.32 -7.35
CA HIS A 223 4.39 15.55 -6.91
C HIS A 223 4.69 14.90 -5.56
N SER A 224 3.70 14.88 -4.64
CA SER A 224 3.84 14.26 -3.31
C SER A 224 3.78 12.74 -3.32
N GLY A 225 3.37 12.12 -4.43
CA GLY A 225 3.50 10.68 -4.64
C GLY A 225 4.87 10.36 -5.24
N ASP A 226 5.61 9.49 -4.62
CA ASP A 226 6.92 9.03 -5.08
C ASP A 226 6.84 7.81 -5.99
#